data_da4166bc902fe3304dd669b73914a833
#
_entry.id   da4166bc902fe3304dd669b73914a833
#
_cell.length_a   1.000
_cell.length_b   1.000
_cell.length_c   1.000
_cell.angle_alpha   90.00
_cell.angle_beta   90.00
_cell.angle_gamma   90.00
#
_symmetry.space_group_name_H-M   'P 1'
#
loop_
_entity.id
_entity.type
_entity.pdbx_description
1 polymer ?
#
loop_
_entity_poly.entity_id
_entity_poly.type
_entity_poly.pdbx_seq_one_letter_code
_entity_poly.pdbx_strand_id
1 'polypeptide(L)'
;MKRRLLLTGPIGCGKSTLIINALGGAVKDAGGFLTLRVIEDGRLAGFDLCSVDGKTRERFLSFGEAGAARDERPFTVTAPALLRQAQEKKFALIDEIGGFELLYPDFYEALTAFLFSGKPCVGVLKAIPGAEELTRRVKLPPEYMAAARELRELLEGDPDTLLLETTGRYDTNAEGALRHWAGEYAL
;
A
#
# COMPACT_ATOMS: atom_id res chain seq x y z
N MET A 1 19.40 -5.45 -8.56
CA MET A 1 18.03 -5.91 -8.21
C MET A 1 17.02 -4.81 -8.52
N LYS A 2 15.73 -5.14 -8.74
CA LYS A 2 14.67 -4.12 -8.96
C LYS A 2 14.42 -3.34 -7.68
N ARG A 3 14.33 -2.00 -7.78
CA ARG A 3 14.23 -1.11 -6.62
C ARG A 3 12.86 -1.16 -5.95
N ARG A 4 11.81 -1.43 -6.73
CA ARG A 4 10.45 -1.61 -6.21
C ARG A 4 10.07 -3.08 -6.18
N LEU A 5 9.62 -3.55 -5.02
CA LEU A 5 9.04 -4.87 -4.86
C LEU A 5 7.65 -4.71 -4.27
N LEU A 6 6.63 -5.02 -5.05
CA LEU A 6 5.24 -4.92 -4.64
C LEU A 6 4.59 -6.31 -4.65
N LEU A 7 4.02 -6.70 -3.52
CA LEU A 7 3.21 -7.90 -3.43
C LEU A 7 1.79 -7.61 -3.90
N THR A 8 1.21 -8.53 -4.63
CA THR A 8 -0.22 -8.55 -4.97
C THR A 8 -0.82 -9.91 -4.65
N GLY A 9 -2.13 -10.03 -4.62
CA GLY A 9 -2.82 -11.30 -4.30
C GLY A 9 -4.09 -11.11 -3.47
N PRO A 10 -4.73 -12.19 -3.00
CA PRO A 10 -6.03 -12.16 -2.31
C PRO A 10 -6.05 -11.23 -1.09
N ILE A 11 -7.23 -10.66 -0.82
CA ILE A 11 -7.45 -9.83 0.37
C ILE A 11 -7.28 -10.68 1.63
N GLY A 12 -6.53 -10.15 2.61
CA GLY A 12 -6.39 -10.82 3.92
C GLY A 12 -5.46 -12.04 3.93
N CYS A 13 -4.76 -12.36 2.84
CA CYS A 13 -3.84 -13.51 2.80
C CYS A 13 -2.53 -13.30 3.59
N GLY A 14 -2.26 -12.10 4.13
CA GLY A 14 -1.11 -11.83 5.00
C GLY A 14 0.08 -11.19 4.30
N LYS A 15 -0.09 -10.48 3.19
CA LYS A 15 0.97 -9.78 2.44
C LYS A 15 1.77 -8.82 3.31
N SER A 16 1.09 -7.92 4.02
CA SER A 16 1.73 -6.94 4.92
C SER A 16 2.52 -7.62 6.04
N THR A 17 1.97 -8.69 6.60
CA THR A 17 2.67 -9.50 7.62
C THR A 17 3.94 -10.12 7.05
N LEU A 18 3.89 -10.64 5.82
CA LEU A 18 5.03 -11.22 5.15
C LEU A 18 6.15 -10.19 4.93
N ILE A 19 5.79 -8.98 4.46
CA ILE A 19 6.73 -7.87 4.28
C ILE A 19 7.38 -7.49 5.61
N ILE A 20 6.59 -7.23 6.65
CA ILE A 20 7.10 -6.81 7.97
C ILE A 20 8.02 -7.88 8.56
N ASN A 21 7.66 -9.16 8.47
CA ASN A 21 8.49 -10.25 8.95
C ASN A 21 9.81 -10.37 8.19
N ALA A 22 9.79 -10.19 6.87
CA ALA A 22 10.99 -10.24 6.04
C ALA A 22 11.94 -9.06 6.30
N LEU A 23 11.41 -7.87 6.54
CA LEU A 23 12.18 -6.66 6.89
C LEU A 23 12.71 -6.69 8.33
N GLY A 24 11.98 -7.32 9.25
CA GLY A 24 12.37 -7.40 10.65
C GLY A 24 12.67 -6.03 11.26
N GLY A 25 13.83 -5.91 11.92
CA GLY A 25 14.27 -4.67 12.56
C GLY A 25 14.55 -3.50 11.62
N ALA A 26 14.68 -3.72 10.30
CA ALA A 26 14.91 -2.67 9.32
C ALA A 26 13.67 -1.77 9.11
N VAL A 27 12.47 -2.21 9.51
CA VAL A 27 11.24 -1.39 9.41
C VAL A 27 11.38 -0.02 10.05
N LYS A 28 12.18 0.11 11.13
CA LYS A 28 12.46 1.40 11.80
C LYS A 28 13.15 2.45 10.91
N ASP A 29 13.82 2.01 9.86
CA ASP A 29 14.57 2.86 8.92
C ASP A 29 13.72 3.22 7.67
N ALA A 30 12.51 2.69 7.59
CA ALA A 30 11.57 2.97 6.53
C ALA A 30 10.79 4.28 6.74
N GLY A 31 10.43 4.92 5.62
CA GLY A 31 9.37 5.92 5.58
C GLY A 31 8.12 5.37 4.90
N GLY A 32 7.12 6.23 4.69
CA GLY A 32 5.88 5.86 4.03
C GLY A 32 4.73 5.58 4.99
N PHE A 33 3.78 4.75 4.59
CA PHE A 33 2.56 4.52 5.36
C PHE A 33 2.05 3.09 5.25
N LEU A 34 1.21 2.73 6.22
CA LEU A 34 0.48 1.47 6.34
C LEU A 34 -1.02 1.76 6.35
N THR A 35 -1.82 0.83 5.82
CA THR A 35 -3.27 0.81 6.03
C THR A 35 -3.63 -0.24 7.06
N LEU A 36 -4.24 0.17 8.15
CA LEU A 36 -4.56 -0.70 9.28
C LEU A 36 -6.06 -0.94 9.37
N ARG A 37 -6.44 -2.20 9.49
CA ARG A 37 -7.84 -2.55 9.81
C ARG A 37 -8.15 -2.17 11.25
N VAL A 38 -9.31 -1.56 11.44
CA VAL A 38 -9.85 -1.26 12.76
C VAL A 38 -10.98 -2.21 13.08
N ILE A 39 -10.82 -2.97 14.15
CA ILE A 39 -11.81 -3.93 14.63
C ILE A 39 -12.38 -3.39 15.94
N GLU A 40 -13.69 -3.22 16.00
CA GLU A 40 -14.46 -2.82 17.18
C GLU A 40 -15.52 -3.88 17.41
N ASP A 41 -15.63 -4.39 18.63
CA ASP A 41 -16.57 -5.45 19.02
C ASP A 41 -16.55 -6.67 18.09
N GLY A 42 -15.36 -7.06 17.62
CA GLY A 42 -15.16 -8.20 16.71
C GLY A 42 -15.59 -7.97 15.25
N ARG A 43 -15.98 -6.74 14.90
CA ARG A 43 -16.40 -6.37 13.55
C ARG A 43 -15.43 -5.36 12.93
N LEU A 44 -15.33 -5.39 11.60
CA LEU A 44 -14.55 -4.41 10.86
C LEU A 44 -15.25 -3.05 10.92
N ALA A 45 -14.73 -2.12 11.73
CA ALA A 45 -15.24 -0.77 11.89
C ALA A 45 -14.68 0.22 10.87
N GLY A 46 -13.52 -0.07 10.26
CA GLY A 46 -12.93 0.83 9.28
C GLY A 46 -11.47 0.54 8.99
N PHE A 47 -10.81 1.56 8.42
CA PHE A 47 -9.40 1.53 8.10
C PHE A 47 -8.74 2.86 8.47
N ASP A 48 -7.54 2.78 9.01
CA ASP A 48 -6.69 3.91 9.33
C ASP A 48 -5.47 3.94 8.42
N LEU A 49 -5.06 5.13 7.98
CA LEU A 49 -3.73 5.41 7.46
C LEU A 49 -2.81 5.67 8.64
N CYS A 50 -1.67 4.99 8.67
CA CYS A 50 -0.69 5.10 9.74
C CYS A 50 0.70 5.33 9.15
N SER A 51 1.48 6.29 9.67
CA SER A 51 2.91 6.38 9.32
C SER A 51 3.66 5.14 9.78
N VAL A 52 4.72 4.75 9.06
CA VAL A 52 5.51 3.54 9.42
C VAL A 52 6.10 3.64 10.83
N ASP A 53 6.45 4.84 11.30
CA ASP A 53 6.95 5.08 12.66
C ASP A 53 5.84 5.17 13.74
N GLY A 54 4.58 5.03 13.35
CA GLY A 54 3.41 5.02 14.23
C GLY A 54 3.02 6.39 14.82
N LYS A 55 3.68 7.49 14.45
CA LYS A 55 3.40 8.82 15.03
C LYS A 55 2.15 9.47 14.48
N THR A 56 1.75 9.10 13.28
CA THR A 56 0.54 9.61 12.63
C THR A 56 -0.42 8.46 12.41
N ARG A 57 -1.69 8.65 12.79
CA ARG A 57 -2.75 7.67 12.54
C ARG A 57 -4.06 8.41 12.34
N GLU A 58 -4.69 8.23 11.17
CA GLU A 58 -5.91 8.92 10.77
C GLU A 58 -6.89 7.93 10.13
N ARG A 59 -8.16 8.02 10.53
CA ARG A 59 -9.24 7.23 9.93
C ARG A 59 -9.57 7.75 8.54
N PHE A 60 -9.58 6.89 7.53
CA PHE A 60 -9.96 7.27 6.16
C PHE A 60 -11.23 6.55 5.66
N LEU A 61 -11.61 5.45 6.30
CA LEU A 61 -12.81 4.72 5.97
C LEU A 61 -13.45 4.19 7.25
N SER A 62 -14.73 4.47 7.43
CA SER A 62 -15.53 3.96 8.56
C SER A 62 -16.74 3.21 8.03
N PHE A 63 -17.11 2.13 8.72
CA PHE A 63 -18.33 1.38 8.45
C PHE A 63 -19.29 1.56 9.64
N GLY A 64 -20.51 2.00 9.36
CA GLY A 64 -21.56 2.19 10.34
C GLY A 64 -22.92 1.75 9.82
N GLU A 65 -23.97 1.92 10.63
CA GLU A 65 -25.35 1.56 10.24
C GLU A 65 -25.84 2.31 9.00
N ALA A 66 -25.39 3.55 8.81
CA ALA A 66 -25.70 4.38 7.64
C ALA A 66 -24.88 4.00 6.37
N GLY A 67 -23.97 3.03 6.47
CA GLY A 67 -23.08 2.60 5.40
C GLY A 67 -21.62 3.02 5.60
N ALA A 68 -20.87 3.12 4.51
CA ALA A 68 -19.47 3.52 4.51
C ALA A 68 -19.31 5.04 4.44
N ALA A 69 -18.53 5.62 5.35
CA ALA A 69 -18.11 7.02 5.33
C ALA A 69 -16.61 7.12 5.00
N ARG A 70 -16.24 8.05 4.11
CA ARG A 70 -14.86 8.28 3.67
C ARG A 70 -14.40 9.66 4.11
N ASP A 71 -13.14 9.74 4.58
CA ASP A 71 -12.42 10.97 4.79
C ASP A 71 -11.28 11.03 3.77
N GLU A 72 -11.23 12.10 2.98
CA GLU A 72 -10.20 12.29 1.94
C GLU A 72 -8.89 12.85 2.48
N ARG A 73 -8.93 13.56 3.62
CA ARG A 73 -7.79 14.28 4.19
C ARG A 73 -6.56 13.38 4.39
N PRO A 74 -6.68 12.14 4.88
CA PRO A 74 -5.52 11.24 4.98
C PRO A 74 -4.78 11.01 3.67
N PHE A 75 -5.48 11.05 2.54
CA PHE A 75 -4.86 10.86 1.22
C PHE A 75 -4.57 12.16 0.47
N THR A 76 -5.27 13.25 0.73
CA THR A 76 -4.99 14.53 0.08
C THR A 76 -3.92 15.36 0.79
N VAL A 77 -3.68 15.12 2.08
CA VAL A 77 -2.74 15.88 2.90
C VAL A 77 -1.65 14.98 3.50
N THR A 78 -2.05 13.96 4.27
CA THR A 78 -1.13 13.20 5.12
C THR A 78 -0.25 12.24 4.33
N ALA A 79 -0.82 11.41 3.47
CA ALA A 79 -0.04 10.45 2.67
C ALA A 79 0.96 11.14 1.72
N PRO A 80 0.63 12.22 0.99
CA PRO A 80 1.62 12.98 0.23
C PRO A 80 2.76 13.53 1.08
N ALA A 81 2.49 13.99 2.30
CA ALA A 81 3.52 14.45 3.23
C ALA A 81 4.43 13.29 3.68
N LEU A 82 3.86 12.11 4.00
CA LEU A 82 4.61 10.92 4.36
C LEU A 82 5.48 10.39 3.20
N LEU A 83 5.00 10.47 1.95
CA LEU A 83 5.78 10.12 0.77
C LEU A 83 6.97 11.06 0.58
N ARG A 84 6.78 12.38 0.78
CA ARG A 84 7.90 13.34 0.76
C ARG A 84 8.92 13.03 1.84
N GLN A 85 8.50 12.77 3.08
CA GLN A 85 9.40 12.40 4.18
C GLN A 85 10.14 11.07 3.91
N ALA A 86 9.51 10.13 3.21
CA ALA A 86 10.11 8.86 2.85
C ALA A 86 11.31 9.02 1.89
N GLN A 87 11.43 10.14 1.17
CA GLN A 87 12.61 10.42 0.35
C GLN A 87 13.89 10.55 1.20
N GLU A 88 13.77 10.99 2.45
CA GLU A 88 14.90 11.14 3.38
C GLU A 88 15.23 9.84 4.14
N LYS A 89 14.41 8.80 3.97
CA LYS A 89 14.60 7.50 4.63
C LYS A 89 15.43 6.55 3.76
N LYS A 90 15.92 5.46 4.34
CA LYS A 90 16.69 4.44 3.62
C LYS A 90 15.87 3.83 2.50
N PHE A 91 14.63 3.50 2.76
CA PHE A 91 13.64 2.99 1.81
C PHE A 91 12.22 3.36 2.24
N ALA A 92 11.24 3.09 1.37
CA ALA A 92 9.82 3.26 1.73
C ALA A 92 9.11 1.91 1.88
N LEU A 93 8.20 1.88 2.85
CA LEU A 93 7.19 0.84 3.01
C LEU A 93 5.81 1.47 2.78
N ILE A 94 5.12 1.00 1.73
CA ILE A 94 3.79 1.49 1.33
C ILE A 94 2.85 0.29 1.31
N ASP A 95 2.04 0.16 2.35
CA ASP A 95 1.11 -0.96 2.46
C ASP A 95 -0.25 -0.59 1.92
N GLU A 96 -0.62 -1.35 0.92
CA GLU A 96 -1.87 -1.39 0.17
C GLU A 96 -2.23 -0.08 -0.56
N ILE A 97 -1.55 0.16 -1.69
CA ILE A 97 -1.97 1.11 -2.71
C ILE A 97 -2.94 0.44 -3.71
N GLY A 98 -3.77 1.24 -4.36
CA GLY A 98 -4.74 0.75 -5.36
C GLY A 98 -6.17 0.65 -4.82
N GLY A 99 -6.51 1.37 -3.75
CA GLY A 99 -7.86 1.60 -3.28
C GLY A 99 -8.48 2.88 -3.85
N PHE A 100 -9.54 3.36 -3.24
CA PHE A 100 -10.26 4.55 -3.71
C PHE A 100 -9.44 5.85 -3.62
N GLU A 101 -8.34 5.85 -2.91
CA GLU A 101 -7.39 6.97 -2.84
C GLU A 101 -6.85 7.37 -4.21
N LEU A 102 -6.85 6.46 -5.19
CA LEU A 102 -6.48 6.76 -6.58
C LEU A 102 -7.42 7.76 -7.26
N LEU A 103 -8.61 8.01 -6.69
CA LEU A 103 -9.54 9.03 -7.16
C LEU A 103 -9.14 10.46 -6.75
N TYR A 104 -8.17 10.62 -5.84
CA TYR A 104 -7.69 11.92 -5.43
C TYR A 104 -6.46 12.32 -6.26
N PRO A 105 -6.57 13.31 -7.17
CA PRO A 105 -5.49 13.67 -8.09
C PRO A 105 -4.18 13.99 -7.39
N ASP A 106 -4.21 14.76 -6.30
CA ASP A 106 -3.03 15.15 -5.53
C ASP A 106 -2.29 13.94 -4.95
N PHE A 107 -3.05 12.94 -4.50
CA PHE A 107 -2.45 11.68 -4.02
C PHE A 107 -1.87 10.86 -5.17
N TYR A 108 -2.62 10.72 -6.27
CA TYR A 108 -2.16 9.94 -7.42
C TYR A 108 -0.88 10.51 -8.01
N GLU A 109 -0.80 11.84 -8.15
CA GLU A 109 0.40 12.54 -8.60
C GLU A 109 1.57 12.33 -7.62
N ALA A 110 1.36 12.54 -6.32
CA ALA A 110 2.40 12.33 -5.31
C ALA A 110 2.88 10.87 -5.26
N LEU A 111 1.97 9.90 -5.37
CA LEU A 111 2.28 8.47 -5.37
C LEU A 111 3.10 8.09 -6.60
N THR A 112 2.68 8.47 -7.79
CA THR A 112 3.38 8.15 -9.03
C THR A 112 4.74 8.84 -9.10
N ALA A 113 4.83 10.12 -8.75
CA ALA A 113 6.10 10.83 -8.63
C ALA A 113 7.06 10.12 -7.66
N PHE A 114 6.56 9.65 -6.50
CA PHE A 114 7.35 8.91 -5.53
C PHE A 114 7.80 7.55 -6.09
N LEU A 115 6.87 6.75 -6.60
CA LEU A 115 7.17 5.41 -7.12
C LEU A 115 8.25 5.44 -8.21
N PHE A 116 8.22 6.44 -9.09
CA PHE A 116 9.18 6.57 -10.20
C PHE A 116 10.39 7.48 -9.89
N SER A 117 10.58 7.90 -8.64
CA SER A 117 11.73 8.73 -8.20
C SER A 117 13.06 7.96 -8.12
N GLY A 118 13.05 6.63 -8.25
CA GLY A 118 14.22 5.78 -8.03
C GLY A 118 14.47 5.43 -6.56
N LYS A 119 13.65 5.88 -5.61
CA LYS A 119 13.71 5.48 -4.21
C LYS A 119 13.37 4.01 -4.06
N PRO A 120 14.16 3.19 -3.32
CA PRO A 120 13.77 1.83 -3.00
C PRO A 120 12.44 1.79 -2.25
N CYS A 121 11.55 0.92 -2.70
CA CYS A 121 10.20 0.82 -2.15
C CYS A 121 9.74 -0.63 -2.10
N VAL A 122 9.16 -1.03 -0.98
CA VAL A 122 8.48 -2.30 -0.81
C VAL A 122 7.05 -2.06 -0.33
N GLY A 123 6.10 -2.86 -0.78
CA GLY A 123 4.72 -2.64 -0.38
C GLY A 123 3.72 -3.63 -0.97
N VAL A 124 2.46 -3.25 -0.91
CA VAL A 124 1.33 -4.04 -1.43
C VAL A 124 0.57 -3.24 -2.47
N LEU A 125 0.40 -3.83 -3.65
CA LEU A 125 -0.52 -3.35 -4.67
C LEU A 125 -1.81 -4.19 -4.61
N LYS A 126 -2.95 -3.52 -4.51
CA LYS A 126 -4.26 -4.19 -4.55
C LYS A 126 -4.44 -4.95 -5.87
N ALA A 127 -4.82 -6.21 -5.78
CA ALA A 127 -5.14 -7.01 -6.96
C ALA A 127 -6.44 -6.53 -7.62
N ILE A 128 -6.55 -6.64 -8.94
CA ILE A 128 -7.74 -6.21 -9.69
C ILE A 128 -9.04 -6.83 -9.15
N PRO A 129 -9.14 -8.14 -8.83
CA PRO A 129 -10.33 -8.70 -8.20
C PRO A 129 -10.69 -8.03 -6.87
N GLY A 130 -9.68 -7.63 -6.09
CA GLY A 130 -9.89 -6.88 -4.84
C GLY A 130 -10.38 -5.45 -5.07
N ALA A 131 -9.95 -4.80 -6.17
CA ALA A 131 -10.46 -3.49 -6.59
C ALA A 131 -11.93 -3.57 -7.04
N GLU A 132 -12.30 -4.62 -7.78
CA GLU A 132 -13.68 -4.89 -8.20
C GLU A 132 -14.60 -5.16 -7.00
N GLU A 133 -14.12 -5.91 -6.00
CA GLU A 133 -14.86 -6.13 -4.75
C GLU A 133 -15.07 -4.81 -3.99
N LEU A 134 -14.03 -3.99 -3.89
CA LEU A 134 -14.12 -2.66 -3.26
C LEU A 134 -15.14 -1.78 -3.96
N THR A 135 -15.13 -1.75 -5.31
CA THR A 135 -16.10 -0.99 -6.12
C THR A 135 -17.53 -1.36 -5.78
N ARG A 136 -17.83 -2.65 -5.67
CA ARG A 136 -19.17 -3.14 -5.30
C ARG A 136 -19.56 -2.78 -3.87
N ARG A 137 -18.60 -2.89 -2.93
CA ARG A 137 -18.84 -2.70 -1.50
C ARG A 137 -19.09 -1.24 -1.12
N VAL A 138 -18.34 -0.30 -1.73
CA VAL A 138 -18.42 1.14 -1.39
C VAL A 138 -18.93 2.00 -2.54
N LYS A 139 -19.47 1.39 -3.59
CA LYS A 139 -20.10 2.05 -4.74
C LYS A 139 -19.20 3.12 -5.37
N LEU A 140 -17.98 2.73 -5.77
CA LEU A 140 -17.03 3.62 -6.40
C LEU A 140 -17.41 3.91 -7.88
N PRO A 141 -17.06 5.10 -8.40
CA PRO A 141 -17.31 5.45 -9.79
C PRO A 141 -16.40 4.65 -10.74
N PRO A 142 -16.75 4.55 -12.04
CA PRO A 142 -15.98 3.79 -13.04
C PRO A 142 -14.52 4.23 -13.18
N GLU A 143 -14.25 5.51 -12.95
CA GLU A 143 -12.91 6.14 -13.01
C GLU A 143 -11.93 5.47 -12.04
N TYR A 144 -12.41 4.94 -10.92
CA TYR A 144 -11.57 4.20 -10.00
C TYR A 144 -10.95 2.96 -10.64
N MET A 145 -11.75 2.16 -11.36
CA MET A 145 -11.22 0.97 -12.02
C MET A 145 -10.26 1.30 -13.16
N ALA A 146 -10.48 2.43 -13.83
CA ALA A 146 -9.54 2.93 -14.83
C ALA A 146 -8.20 3.29 -14.19
N ALA A 147 -8.20 4.08 -13.12
CA ALA A 147 -6.98 4.45 -12.38
C ALA A 147 -6.25 3.23 -11.79
N ALA A 148 -6.98 2.24 -11.25
CA ALA A 148 -6.37 1.03 -10.70
C ALA A 148 -5.67 0.19 -11.78
N ARG A 149 -6.24 0.08 -12.97
CA ARG A 149 -5.62 -0.61 -14.11
C ARG A 149 -4.43 0.16 -14.66
N GLU A 150 -4.57 1.47 -14.84
CA GLU A 150 -3.49 2.34 -15.30
C GLU A 150 -2.27 2.25 -14.38
N LEU A 151 -2.45 2.39 -13.07
CA LEU A 151 -1.35 2.25 -12.11
C LEU A 151 -0.67 0.88 -12.21
N ARG A 152 -1.46 -0.18 -12.38
CA ARG A 152 -0.93 -1.53 -12.54
C ARG A 152 -0.11 -1.66 -13.81
N GLU A 153 -0.62 -1.19 -14.95
CA GLU A 153 0.08 -1.22 -16.24
C GLU A 153 1.40 -0.44 -16.21
N LEU A 154 1.40 0.74 -15.57
CA LEU A 154 2.61 1.54 -15.35
C LEU A 154 3.67 0.76 -14.54
N LEU A 155 3.26 0.07 -13.48
CA LEU A 155 4.16 -0.71 -12.63
C LEU A 155 4.66 -1.99 -13.33
N GLU A 156 3.81 -2.68 -14.08
CA GLU A 156 4.19 -3.87 -14.86
C GLU A 156 5.15 -3.54 -16.00
N GLY A 157 4.98 -2.36 -16.62
CA GLY A 157 5.84 -1.87 -17.69
C GLY A 157 7.19 -1.31 -17.21
N ASP A 158 7.34 -1.03 -15.93
CA ASP A 158 8.55 -0.41 -15.40
C ASP A 158 9.67 -1.44 -15.12
N PRO A 159 10.86 -1.25 -15.70
CA PRO A 159 11.97 -2.21 -15.55
C PRO A 159 12.51 -2.32 -14.11
N ASP A 160 12.30 -1.30 -13.28
CA ASP A 160 12.73 -1.26 -11.88
C ASP A 160 11.69 -1.82 -10.90
N THR A 161 10.53 -2.26 -11.38
CA THR A 161 9.45 -2.83 -10.55
C THR A 161 9.40 -4.36 -10.67
N LEU A 162 9.40 -5.04 -9.54
CA LEU A 162 9.00 -6.44 -9.40
C LEU A 162 7.61 -6.48 -8.78
N LEU A 163 6.61 -6.82 -9.58
CA LEU A 163 5.27 -7.13 -9.08
C LEU A 163 5.19 -8.64 -8.90
N LEU A 164 5.03 -9.08 -7.65
CA LEU A 164 5.04 -10.49 -7.28
C LEU A 164 3.68 -10.90 -6.71
N GLU A 165 3.03 -11.83 -7.39
CA GLU A 165 1.81 -12.43 -6.87
C GLU A 165 2.14 -13.43 -5.75
N THR A 166 1.41 -13.32 -4.63
CA THR A 166 1.60 -14.20 -3.48
C THR A 166 0.29 -14.83 -3.00
N THR A 167 0.39 -16.07 -2.55
CA THR A 167 -0.70 -16.80 -1.92
C THR A 167 -0.86 -16.46 -0.44
N GLY A 168 0.09 -15.76 0.16
CA GLY A 168 0.00 -15.26 1.52
C GLY A 168 1.24 -15.45 2.37
N ARG A 169 1.05 -15.34 3.70
CA ARG A 169 2.13 -15.27 4.70
C ARG A 169 3.10 -16.47 4.77
N TYR A 170 2.77 -17.56 4.14
CA TYR A 170 3.60 -18.78 4.08
C TYR A 170 4.22 -19.01 2.69
N ASP A 171 4.14 -18.04 1.81
CA ASP A 171 4.73 -18.10 0.48
C ASP A 171 6.24 -17.93 0.55
N THR A 172 6.96 -19.06 0.48
CA THR A 172 8.42 -19.09 0.61
C THR A 172 9.13 -18.39 -0.57
N ASN A 173 8.52 -18.35 -1.75
CA ASN A 173 9.08 -17.63 -2.90
C ASN A 173 9.00 -16.12 -2.67
N ALA A 174 7.85 -15.62 -2.26
CA ALA A 174 7.67 -14.22 -1.91
C ALA A 174 8.55 -13.81 -0.72
N GLU A 175 8.67 -14.66 0.31
CA GLU A 175 9.56 -14.42 1.44
C GLU A 175 11.02 -14.34 1.00
N GLY A 176 11.48 -15.26 0.16
CA GLY A 176 12.84 -15.26 -0.37
C GLY A 176 13.15 -13.99 -1.17
N ALA A 177 12.23 -13.55 -2.03
CA ALA A 177 12.37 -12.32 -2.79
C ALA A 177 12.43 -11.08 -1.88
N LEU A 178 11.58 -11.01 -0.85
CA LEU A 178 11.58 -9.93 0.13
C LEU A 178 12.88 -9.88 0.94
N ARG A 179 13.39 -11.01 1.42
CA ARG A 179 14.65 -11.09 2.17
C ARG A 179 15.84 -10.67 1.30
N HIS A 180 15.87 -11.08 0.05
CA HIS A 180 16.90 -10.66 -0.89
C HIS A 180 16.83 -9.14 -1.15
N TRP A 181 15.63 -8.61 -1.40
CA TRP A 181 15.41 -7.17 -1.55
C TRP A 181 15.84 -6.39 -0.29
N ALA A 182 15.48 -6.88 0.89
CA ALA A 182 15.86 -6.27 2.15
C ALA A 182 17.38 -6.24 2.36
N GLY A 183 18.08 -7.30 1.99
CA GLY A 183 19.56 -7.37 2.05
C GLY A 183 20.25 -6.33 1.16
N GLU A 184 19.60 -5.91 0.07
CA GLU A 184 20.16 -4.92 -0.86
C GLU A 184 19.82 -3.49 -0.48
N TYR A 185 18.59 -3.23 0.01
CA TYR A 185 18.09 -1.86 0.17
C TYR A 185 17.72 -1.47 1.61
N ALA A 186 17.52 -2.42 2.51
CA ALA A 186 17.03 -2.14 3.86
C ALA A 186 18.08 -2.45 4.96
N LEU A 187 18.97 -3.39 4.74
CA LEU A 187 20.08 -3.73 5.66
C LEU A 187 21.38 -3.08 5.20
#